data_86b5a32a63be79cffd15e9ae54261c67
#
_entry.id   86b5a32a63be79cffd15e9ae54261c67
#
_cell.length_a   1.000
_cell.length_b   1.000
_cell.length_c   1.000
_cell.angle_alpha   90.00
_cell.angle_beta   90.00
_cell.angle_gamma   90.00
#
_symmetry.space_group_name_H-M   'P 1'
#
loop_
_entity.id
_entity.type
_entity.pdbx_description
1 polymer ?
#
loop_
_entity_poly.entity_id
_entity_poly.type
_entity_poly.pdbx_seq_one_letter_code
_entity_poly.pdbx_strand_id
1 'polypeptide(L)'
;SLYFKNARHLGPRERTIIAEAIYYTMRHLSMITWRMSPVCPAKAPKLTGLLTLALQYGIDNIPDAILGREKEPLKNMLRLKNSEAPKEIQAEVPKWLYDKAVVQYTDHKALFEAMQQSAPLDLRVNTLKATPDEVIEELTQHGVQAEKGQYSPECVRLNIKPALTQWPIYKEGKVDVQDEGSQLIARLVQPKRGEMVCDFCAGAGGKTLALGALMKSTGRIYAFDVNEKRLAGLTPRMRRAGLSNIHPAVIRNEHDLRVKRLYGKMDRVLVDAPCSGTGTYRRNPDLKWRFGEEELDRINEIQKSVIRSAAKMLKAGGRLVYATCSILQRENQDVINDFLAENPDFRLLNSYEILGKQGIEISPYQAQRFGDFFVMLP
;
A
#
# COMPACT_ATOMS: atom_id res chain seq x y z
N SER A 1 6.44 -0.34 -18.14
CA SER A 1 6.52 -1.80 -18.36
C SER A 1 7.46 -2.14 -19.51
N LEU A 2 7.96 -3.37 -19.56
CA LEU A 2 8.80 -3.85 -20.67
C LEU A 2 8.06 -3.79 -22.01
N TYR A 3 6.75 -4.06 -21.99
CA TYR A 3 5.88 -3.94 -23.16
C TYR A 3 5.96 -2.55 -23.80
N PHE A 4 5.78 -1.48 -23.03
CA PHE A 4 5.82 -0.11 -23.56
C PHE A 4 7.22 0.35 -23.99
N LYS A 5 8.27 -0.26 -23.47
CA LYS A 5 9.65 -0.01 -23.97
C LYS A 5 9.84 -0.56 -25.38
N ASN A 6 9.19 -1.69 -25.69
CA ASN A 6 9.27 -2.35 -26.99
C ASN A 6 8.23 -1.79 -27.97
N ALA A 7 7.06 -1.33 -27.51
CA ALA A 7 5.99 -0.75 -28.31
C ALA A 7 6.17 0.79 -28.48
N ARG A 8 7.26 1.21 -29.15
CA ARG A 8 7.63 2.63 -29.31
C ARG A 8 6.67 3.41 -30.19
N HIS A 9 5.91 2.73 -31.05
CA HIS A 9 4.90 3.31 -31.93
C HIS A 9 3.65 3.81 -31.18
N LEU A 10 3.44 3.36 -29.94
CA LEU A 10 2.30 3.80 -29.14
C LEU A 10 2.59 5.18 -28.50
N GLY A 11 1.69 6.12 -28.76
CA GLY A 11 1.70 7.44 -28.12
C GLY A 11 1.26 7.40 -26.64
N PRO A 12 1.31 8.54 -25.95
CA PRO A 12 0.91 8.60 -24.52
C PRO A 12 -0.55 8.20 -24.28
N ARG A 13 -1.45 8.59 -25.19
CA ARG A 13 -2.90 8.30 -25.08
C ARG A 13 -3.17 6.80 -25.19
N GLU A 14 -2.59 6.14 -26.20
CA GLU A 14 -2.75 4.69 -26.39
C GLU A 14 -2.16 3.91 -25.22
N ARG A 15 -1.02 4.33 -24.71
CA ARG A 15 -0.40 3.72 -23.51
C ARG A 15 -1.30 3.82 -22.29
N THR A 16 -1.96 4.96 -22.10
CA THR A 16 -2.91 5.16 -20.99
C THR A 16 -4.10 4.23 -21.13
N ILE A 17 -4.75 4.17 -22.31
CA ILE A 17 -5.91 3.30 -22.57
C ILE A 17 -5.55 1.83 -22.31
N ILE A 18 -4.40 1.36 -22.82
CA ILE A 18 -3.95 -0.02 -22.62
C ILE A 18 -3.70 -0.30 -21.13
N ALA A 19 -3.04 0.62 -20.42
CA ALA A 19 -2.78 0.45 -19.00
C ALA A 19 -4.08 0.39 -18.19
N GLU A 20 -5.02 1.30 -18.46
CA GLU A 20 -6.33 1.34 -17.81
C GLU A 20 -7.14 0.06 -18.07
N ALA A 21 -7.16 -0.43 -19.31
CA ALA A 21 -7.83 -1.68 -19.65
C ALA A 21 -7.21 -2.89 -18.91
N ILE A 22 -5.89 -2.96 -18.80
CA ILE A 22 -5.21 -4.03 -18.04
C ILE A 22 -5.56 -3.93 -16.55
N TYR A 23 -5.51 -2.73 -15.96
CA TYR A 23 -5.86 -2.54 -14.55
C TYR A 23 -7.35 -2.85 -14.30
N TYR A 24 -8.22 -2.48 -15.24
CA TYR A 24 -9.64 -2.84 -15.18
C TYR A 24 -9.83 -4.36 -15.21
N THR A 25 -9.20 -5.04 -16.18
CA THR A 25 -9.24 -6.50 -16.27
C THR A 25 -8.80 -7.17 -14.97
N MET A 26 -7.65 -6.76 -14.41
CA MET A 26 -7.13 -7.33 -13.17
C MET A 26 -8.05 -7.06 -11.98
N ARG A 27 -8.72 -5.92 -11.96
CA ARG A 27 -9.66 -5.53 -10.89
C ARG A 27 -10.96 -6.33 -10.95
N HIS A 28 -11.44 -6.64 -12.17
CA HIS A 28 -12.70 -7.30 -12.44
C HIS A 28 -12.54 -8.72 -13.03
N LEU A 29 -11.42 -9.37 -12.74
CA LEU A 29 -11.09 -10.66 -13.35
C LEU A 29 -12.05 -11.78 -12.91
N SER A 30 -12.58 -11.74 -11.68
CA SER A 30 -13.59 -12.71 -11.24
C SER A 30 -14.85 -12.64 -12.10
N MET A 31 -15.40 -11.44 -12.26
CA MET A 31 -16.61 -11.21 -13.05
C MET A 31 -16.38 -11.51 -14.54
N ILE A 32 -15.24 -11.10 -15.08
CA ILE A 32 -14.85 -11.40 -16.47
C ILE A 32 -14.78 -12.92 -16.67
N THR A 33 -14.13 -13.65 -15.76
CA THR A 33 -14.02 -15.11 -15.82
C THR A 33 -15.37 -15.79 -15.75
N TRP A 34 -16.24 -15.34 -14.84
CA TRP A 34 -17.58 -15.87 -14.71
C TRP A 34 -18.42 -15.64 -15.98
N ARG A 35 -18.39 -14.45 -16.56
CA ARG A 35 -19.12 -14.14 -17.79
C ARG A 35 -18.61 -14.91 -19.01
N MET A 36 -17.30 -15.22 -19.05
CA MET A 36 -16.69 -15.98 -20.12
C MET A 36 -16.84 -17.49 -19.99
N SER A 37 -17.35 -17.98 -18.86
CA SER A 37 -17.48 -19.44 -18.64
C SER A 37 -18.26 -20.12 -19.77
N PRO A 38 -17.76 -21.28 -20.29
CA PRO A 38 -16.61 -22.07 -19.82
C PRO A 38 -15.24 -21.65 -20.41
N VAL A 39 -15.15 -20.54 -21.13
CA VAL A 39 -13.91 -20.08 -21.78
C VAL A 39 -12.97 -19.45 -20.76
N CYS A 40 -11.74 -19.98 -20.66
CA CYS A 40 -10.73 -19.38 -19.79
C CYS A 40 -10.18 -18.07 -20.41
N PRO A 41 -10.18 -16.94 -19.67
CA PRO A 41 -9.68 -15.65 -20.16
C PRO A 41 -8.25 -15.71 -20.71
N ALA A 42 -7.35 -16.44 -20.07
CA ALA A 42 -5.96 -16.58 -20.49
C ALA A 42 -5.81 -17.31 -21.84
N LYS A 43 -6.77 -18.18 -22.20
CA LYS A 43 -6.79 -18.91 -23.47
C LYS A 43 -7.49 -18.14 -24.60
N ALA A 44 -8.17 -17.06 -24.28
CA ALA A 44 -8.91 -16.22 -25.26
C ALA A 44 -8.60 -14.72 -25.04
N PRO A 45 -7.33 -14.27 -25.17
CA PRO A 45 -6.91 -12.92 -24.81
C PRO A 45 -7.62 -11.83 -25.61
N LYS A 46 -7.93 -12.07 -26.90
CA LYS A 46 -8.70 -11.13 -27.73
C LYS A 46 -10.11 -10.94 -27.17
N LEU A 47 -10.82 -12.02 -26.90
CA LEU A 47 -12.19 -11.99 -26.36
C LEU A 47 -12.21 -11.33 -24.97
N THR A 48 -11.23 -11.66 -24.12
CA THR A 48 -11.05 -11.02 -22.80
C THR A 48 -10.86 -9.53 -22.91
N GLY A 49 -10.00 -9.07 -23.81
CA GLY A 49 -9.78 -7.64 -24.06
C GLY A 49 -11.03 -6.93 -24.58
N LEU A 50 -11.75 -7.56 -25.50
CA LEU A 50 -12.98 -7.00 -26.05
C LEU A 50 -14.09 -6.94 -24.98
N LEU A 51 -14.26 -7.98 -24.15
CA LEU A 51 -15.20 -7.96 -23.03
C LEU A 51 -14.83 -6.88 -22.02
N THR A 52 -13.55 -6.73 -21.70
CA THR A 52 -13.05 -5.64 -20.82
C THR A 52 -13.44 -4.26 -21.36
N LEU A 53 -13.17 -4.01 -22.64
CA LEU A 53 -13.52 -2.72 -23.27
C LEU A 53 -15.04 -2.50 -23.33
N ALA A 54 -15.80 -3.55 -23.61
CA ALA A 54 -17.26 -3.48 -23.66
C ALA A 54 -17.88 -3.20 -22.27
N LEU A 55 -17.32 -3.77 -21.20
CA LEU A 55 -17.73 -3.49 -19.83
C LEU A 55 -17.35 -2.07 -19.37
N GLN A 56 -16.21 -1.58 -19.82
CA GLN A 56 -15.67 -0.28 -19.40
C GLN A 56 -16.28 0.90 -20.19
N TYR A 57 -16.48 0.72 -21.49
CA TYR A 57 -16.86 1.81 -22.39
C TYR A 57 -18.20 1.59 -23.12
N GLY A 58 -18.81 0.40 -23.00
CA GLY A 58 -19.97 -0.01 -23.77
C GLY A 58 -19.59 -0.65 -25.12
N ILE A 59 -20.34 -1.68 -25.53
CA ILE A 59 -20.08 -2.42 -26.76
C ILE A 59 -20.27 -1.55 -28.01
N ASP A 60 -21.19 -0.61 -27.97
CA ASP A 60 -21.51 0.26 -29.08
C ASP A 60 -20.40 1.27 -29.43
N ASN A 61 -19.47 1.47 -28.50
CA ASN A 61 -18.29 2.30 -28.72
C ASN A 61 -17.09 1.52 -29.32
N ILE A 62 -17.26 0.23 -29.60
CA ILE A 62 -16.23 -0.60 -30.24
C ILE A 62 -16.63 -0.81 -31.72
N PRO A 63 -15.81 -0.39 -32.69
CA PRO A 63 -16.12 -0.56 -34.12
C PRO A 63 -16.38 -2.03 -34.47
N ASP A 64 -17.40 -2.25 -35.33
CA ASP A 64 -17.79 -3.60 -35.78
C ASP A 64 -16.64 -4.38 -36.43
N ALA A 65 -15.77 -3.67 -37.14
CA ALA A 65 -14.58 -4.26 -37.75
C ALA A 65 -13.60 -4.87 -36.71
N ILE A 66 -13.58 -4.34 -35.48
CA ILE A 66 -12.76 -4.85 -34.36
C ILE A 66 -13.48 -6.04 -33.69
N LEU A 67 -14.80 -5.90 -33.48
CA LEU A 67 -15.64 -6.95 -32.88
C LEU A 67 -15.65 -8.21 -33.74
N GLY A 68 -15.89 -8.09 -35.04
CA GLY A 68 -15.94 -9.18 -35.98
C GLY A 68 -16.87 -10.33 -35.49
N ARG A 69 -16.37 -11.56 -35.53
CA ARG A 69 -17.10 -12.75 -35.07
C ARG A 69 -17.37 -12.79 -33.56
N GLU A 70 -16.70 -11.98 -32.76
CA GLU A 70 -16.86 -11.95 -31.31
C GLU A 70 -18.08 -11.12 -30.87
N LYS A 71 -18.73 -10.41 -31.77
CA LYS A 71 -19.85 -9.48 -31.46
C LYS A 71 -21.01 -10.18 -30.74
N GLU A 72 -21.50 -11.31 -31.28
CA GLU A 72 -22.64 -12.04 -30.69
C GLU A 72 -22.26 -12.76 -29.37
N PRO A 73 -21.11 -13.46 -29.26
CA PRO A 73 -20.63 -13.95 -27.98
C PRO A 73 -20.55 -12.85 -26.90
N LEU A 74 -20.01 -11.69 -27.22
CA LEU A 74 -19.91 -10.56 -26.29
C LEU A 74 -21.28 -10.05 -25.83
N LYS A 75 -22.25 -9.89 -26.73
CA LYS A 75 -23.61 -9.51 -26.36
C LYS A 75 -24.24 -10.49 -25.38
N ASN A 76 -24.04 -11.80 -25.60
CA ASN A 76 -24.54 -12.82 -24.69
C ASN A 76 -23.90 -12.73 -23.31
N MET A 77 -22.58 -12.52 -23.22
CA MET A 77 -21.85 -12.30 -21.97
C MET A 77 -22.33 -11.04 -21.23
N LEU A 78 -22.65 -9.97 -21.98
CA LEU A 78 -23.11 -8.71 -21.40
C LEU A 78 -24.56 -8.76 -20.89
N ARG A 79 -25.40 -9.68 -21.40
CA ARG A 79 -26.78 -9.89 -20.91
C ARG A 79 -26.83 -10.49 -19.50
N LEU A 80 -25.78 -11.21 -19.06
CA LEU A 80 -25.72 -11.75 -17.72
C LEU A 80 -25.76 -10.63 -16.67
N LYS A 81 -26.63 -10.74 -15.67
CA LYS A 81 -26.72 -9.74 -14.59
C LYS A 81 -25.67 -10.03 -13.52
N ASN A 82 -25.00 -9.00 -13.03
CA ASN A 82 -24.00 -9.15 -11.96
C ASN A 82 -24.59 -9.85 -10.71
N SER A 83 -25.89 -9.65 -10.43
CA SER A 83 -26.58 -10.25 -9.31
C SER A 83 -26.72 -11.78 -9.40
N GLU A 84 -26.54 -12.35 -10.58
CA GLU A 84 -26.59 -13.81 -10.81
C GLU A 84 -25.26 -14.50 -10.47
N ALA A 85 -24.18 -13.74 -10.37
CA ALA A 85 -22.86 -14.27 -10.00
C ALA A 85 -22.82 -14.63 -8.50
N PRO A 86 -22.00 -15.62 -8.08
CA PRO A 86 -21.68 -15.87 -6.67
C PRO A 86 -21.21 -14.60 -5.93
N LYS A 87 -21.45 -14.54 -4.61
CA LYS A 87 -21.18 -13.31 -3.83
C LYS A 87 -19.71 -12.88 -3.82
N GLU A 88 -18.78 -13.82 -3.74
CA GLU A 88 -17.34 -13.57 -3.82
C GLU A 88 -16.93 -13.03 -5.19
N ILE A 89 -17.62 -13.45 -6.26
CA ILE A 89 -17.41 -12.93 -7.61
C ILE A 89 -17.95 -11.51 -7.73
N GLN A 90 -19.14 -11.23 -7.16
CA GLN A 90 -19.67 -9.88 -7.08
C GLN A 90 -18.75 -8.94 -6.29
N ALA A 91 -18.12 -9.45 -5.22
CA ALA A 91 -17.15 -8.74 -4.40
C ALA A 91 -15.79 -8.60 -5.07
N GLU A 92 -15.52 -9.29 -6.20
CA GLU A 92 -14.25 -9.28 -6.91
C GLU A 92 -13.05 -9.64 -6.03
N VAL A 93 -13.22 -10.64 -5.16
CA VAL A 93 -12.16 -11.17 -4.29
C VAL A 93 -12.16 -12.69 -4.31
N PRO A 94 -11.03 -13.34 -4.00
CA PRO A 94 -10.98 -14.78 -3.81
C PRO A 94 -11.94 -15.25 -2.72
N LYS A 95 -12.52 -16.44 -2.90
CA LYS A 95 -13.53 -16.99 -1.95
C LYS A 95 -13.02 -17.05 -0.52
N TRP A 96 -11.78 -17.50 -0.31
CA TRP A 96 -11.18 -17.57 1.03
C TRP A 96 -11.14 -16.19 1.74
N LEU A 97 -10.85 -15.11 0.99
CA LEU A 97 -10.84 -13.77 1.54
C LEU A 97 -12.26 -13.26 1.81
N TYR A 98 -13.19 -13.56 0.89
CA TYR A 98 -14.59 -13.21 1.07
C TYR A 98 -15.14 -13.82 2.37
N ASP A 99 -14.96 -15.13 2.56
CA ASP A 99 -15.45 -15.85 3.73
C ASP A 99 -14.89 -15.26 5.05
N LYS A 100 -13.59 -14.92 5.09
CA LYS A 100 -12.97 -14.28 6.26
C LYS A 100 -13.50 -12.87 6.50
N ALA A 101 -13.59 -12.06 5.46
CA ALA A 101 -14.01 -10.67 5.59
C ALA A 101 -15.48 -10.53 6.02
N VAL A 102 -16.37 -11.40 5.55
CA VAL A 102 -17.78 -11.42 5.96
C VAL A 102 -17.93 -11.68 7.47
N VAL A 103 -17.07 -12.51 8.05
CA VAL A 103 -17.08 -12.78 9.50
C VAL A 103 -16.50 -11.61 10.29
N GLN A 104 -15.45 -10.96 9.76
CA GLN A 104 -14.70 -9.91 10.47
C GLN A 104 -15.37 -8.52 10.38
N TYR A 105 -16.07 -8.23 9.28
CA TYR A 105 -16.57 -6.87 8.99
C TYR A 105 -18.08 -6.88 8.76
N THR A 106 -18.79 -6.14 9.56
CA THR A 106 -20.24 -5.95 9.40
C THR A 106 -20.59 -5.21 8.11
N ASP A 107 -19.70 -4.32 7.66
CA ASP A 107 -19.83 -3.51 6.45
C ASP A 107 -18.95 -4.03 5.29
N HIS A 108 -18.69 -5.35 5.24
CA HIS A 108 -17.87 -6.01 4.23
C HIS A 108 -18.24 -5.62 2.78
N LYS A 109 -19.51 -5.31 2.50
CA LYS A 109 -19.93 -4.86 1.16
C LYS A 109 -19.28 -3.54 0.79
N ALA A 110 -19.37 -2.54 1.67
CA ALA A 110 -18.74 -1.24 1.45
C ALA A 110 -17.20 -1.34 1.36
N LEU A 111 -16.61 -2.27 2.14
CA LEU A 111 -15.18 -2.57 2.07
C LEU A 111 -14.80 -3.10 0.68
N PHE A 112 -15.52 -4.09 0.15
CA PHE A 112 -15.25 -4.66 -1.17
C PHE A 112 -15.49 -3.66 -2.30
N GLU A 113 -16.55 -2.85 -2.22
CA GLU A 113 -16.80 -1.76 -3.17
C GLU A 113 -15.65 -0.74 -3.16
N ALA A 114 -15.16 -0.35 -1.99
CA ALA A 114 -14.01 0.54 -1.87
C ALA A 114 -12.74 -0.07 -2.47
N MET A 115 -12.51 -1.38 -2.30
CA MET A 115 -11.36 -2.09 -2.88
C MET A 115 -11.36 -2.14 -4.41
N GLN A 116 -12.53 -2.04 -5.03
CA GLN A 116 -12.68 -2.03 -6.49
C GLN A 116 -12.43 -0.65 -7.11
N GLN A 117 -12.40 0.42 -6.31
CA GLN A 117 -12.14 1.76 -6.80
C GLN A 117 -10.66 1.96 -7.19
N SER A 118 -10.41 2.88 -8.11
CA SER A 118 -9.04 3.33 -8.37
C SER A 118 -8.52 4.11 -7.16
N ALA A 119 -7.28 3.85 -6.75
CA ALA A 119 -6.66 4.62 -5.68
C ALA A 119 -6.22 6.01 -6.18
N PRO A 120 -6.41 7.07 -5.38
CA PRO A 120 -5.87 8.39 -5.67
C PRO A 120 -4.33 8.35 -5.65
N LEU A 121 -3.69 9.38 -6.16
CA LEU A 121 -2.26 9.57 -6.03
C LEU A 121 -1.98 10.51 -4.85
N ASP A 122 -1.44 9.95 -3.77
CA ASP A 122 -1.05 10.72 -2.61
C ASP A 122 0.46 10.99 -2.63
N LEU A 123 0.82 12.24 -2.37
CA LEU A 123 2.18 12.71 -2.20
C LEU A 123 2.41 13.02 -0.72
N ARG A 124 3.53 12.57 -0.19
CA ARG A 124 4.03 13.08 1.08
C ARG A 124 4.96 14.25 0.82
N VAL A 125 4.64 15.39 1.40
CA VAL A 125 5.51 16.56 1.38
C VAL A 125 6.69 16.35 2.32
N ASN A 126 7.87 16.66 1.85
CA ASN A 126 9.09 16.69 2.65
C ASN A 126 9.17 18.04 3.40
N THR A 127 8.78 18.04 4.65
CA THR A 127 8.70 19.24 5.50
C THR A 127 10.06 19.90 5.80
N LEU A 128 11.17 19.33 5.33
CA LEU A 128 12.49 19.97 5.33
C LEU A 128 12.67 20.92 4.15
N LYS A 129 11.84 20.81 3.11
CA LYS A 129 12.03 21.50 1.83
C LYS A 129 10.84 22.30 1.35
N ALA A 130 9.63 21.95 1.79
CA ALA A 130 8.42 22.62 1.35
C ALA A 130 7.28 22.40 2.36
N THR A 131 6.25 23.20 2.25
CA THR A 131 4.97 23.04 2.91
C THR A 131 3.93 22.43 1.93
N PRO A 132 2.84 21.84 2.41
CA PRO A 132 1.77 21.36 1.54
C PRO A 132 1.15 22.46 0.67
N ASP A 133 1.03 23.68 1.18
CA ASP A 133 0.46 24.81 0.43
C ASP A 133 1.36 25.23 -0.74
N GLU A 134 2.68 25.32 -0.52
CA GLU A 134 3.66 25.58 -1.59
C GLU A 134 3.64 24.48 -2.68
N VAL A 135 3.48 23.21 -2.26
CA VAL A 135 3.38 22.08 -3.17
C VAL A 135 2.09 22.15 -4.01
N ILE A 136 0.96 22.48 -3.41
CA ILE A 136 -0.32 22.64 -4.11
C ILE A 136 -0.23 23.79 -5.11
N GLU A 137 0.36 24.92 -4.73
CA GLU A 137 0.56 26.06 -5.61
C GLU A 137 1.42 25.70 -6.83
N GLU A 138 2.57 25.04 -6.62
CA GLU A 138 3.45 24.60 -7.69
C GLU A 138 2.76 23.60 -8.65
N LEU A 139 1.95 22.67 -8.11
CA LEU A 139 1.15 21.74 -8.91
C LEU A 139 0.08 22.47 -9.73
N THR A 140 -0.58 23.45 -9.13
CA THR A 140 -1.62 24.26 -9.81
C THR A 140 -1.03 25.07 -10.97
N GLN A 141 0.17 25.62 -10.82
CA GLN A 141 0.91 26.30 -11.90
C GLN A 141 1.22 25.35 -13.08
N HIS A 142 1.33 24.05 -12.81
CA HIS A 142 1.49 23.01 -13.85
C HIS A 142 0.13 22.47 -14.38
N GLY A 143 -0.98 23.09 -14.03
CA GLY A 143 -2.32 22.69 -14.47
C GLY A 143 -2.87 21.44 -13.80
N VAL A 144 -2.32 21.04 -12.62
CA VAL A 144 -2.77 19.88 -11.86
C VAL A 144 -3.53 20.31 -10.63
N GLN A 145 -4.79 19.87 -10.55
CA GLN A 145 -5.58 20.04 -9.34
C GLN A 145 -5.07 19.13 -8.24
N ALA A 146 -4.78 19.73 -7.10
CA ALA A 146 -4.30 19.05 -5.91
C ALA A 146 -5.00 19.63 -4.67
N GLU A 147 -5.19 18.80 -3.65
CA GLU A 147 -5.80 19.17 -2.38
C GLU A 147 -5.00 18.58 -1.22
N LYS A 148 -5.19 19.10 -0.01
CA LYS A 148 -4.62 18.50 1.21
C LYS A 148 -5.25 17.14 1.43
N GLY A 149 -4.47 16.19 1.94
CA GLY A 149 -4.99 14.91 2.41
C GLY A 149 -6.01 15.11 3.53
N GLN A 150 -6.83 14.10 3.75
CA GLN A 150 -7.90 14.18 4.74
C GLN A 150 -7.36 14.08 6.18
N TYR A 151 -6.26 13.35 6.39
CA TYR A 151 -5.77 13.00 7.73
C TYR A 151 -4.32 13.39 7.96
N SER A 152 -3.42 13.09 7.04
CA SER A 152 -2.00 13.38 7.20
C SER A 152 -1.70 14.84 6.89
N PRO A 153 -1.10 15.59 7.83
CA PRO A 153 -0.74 17.00 7.59
C PRO A 153 0.24 17.22 6.44
N GLU A 154 1.03 16.20 6.09
CA GLU A 154 1.98 16.25 4.98
C GLU A 154 1.42 15.72 3.67
N CYS A 155 0.15 15.28 3.64
CA CYS A 155 -0.41 14.69 2.45
C CYS A 155 -0.94 15.75 1.48
N VAL A 156 -0.56 15.61 0.22
CA VAL A 156 -1.19 16.30 -0.91
C VAL A 156 -1.73 15.23 -1.86
N ARG A 157 -3.02 15.29 -2.17
CA ARG A 157 -3.75 14.34 -3.00
C ARG A 157 -3.98 14.89 -4.40
N LEU A 158 -3.74 14.06 -5.41
CA LEU A 158 -3.98 14.39 -6.80
C LEU A 158 -5.09 13.52 -7.39
N ASN A 159 -5.95 14.13 -8.21
CA ASN A 159 -7.01 13.42 -8.92
C ASN A 159 -6.52 12.72 -10.20
N ILE A 160 -5.33 13.08 -10.67
CA ILE A 160 -4.68 12.50 -11.85
C ILE A 160 -3.33 11.89 -11.50
N LYS A 161 -2.77 11.09 -12.40
CA LYS A 161 -1.46 10.46 -12.25
C LYS A 161 -0.47 11.01 -13.29
N PRO A 162 0.07 12.22 -13.08
CA PRO A 162 1.01 12.82 -14.02
C PRO A 162 2.37 12.09 -14.01
N ALA A 163 3.22 12.39 -14.99
CA ALA A 163 4.60 11.92 -15.03
C ALA A 163 5.49 12.65 -14.01
N LEU A 164 5.09 12.62 -12.74
CA LEU A 164 5.64 13.38 -11.62
C LEU A 164 7.17 13.31 -11.51
N THR A 165 7.77 12.14 -11.83
CA THR A 165 9.22 11.92 -11.75
C THR A 165 10.03 12.82 -12.69
N GLN A 166 9.39 13.45 -13.67
CA GLN A 166 10.02 14.40 -14.60
C GLN A 166 10.03 15.83 -14.07
N TRP A 167 9.22 16.14 -13.06
CA TRP A 167 8.99 17.49 -12.59
C TRP A 167 10.00 17.94 -11.53
N PRO A 168 10.29 19.26 -11.45
CA PRO A 168 11.21 19.83 -10.46
C PRO A 168 10.84 19.44 -9.03
N ILE A 169 9.58 19.57 -8.66
CA ILE A 169 9.05 19.26 -7.33
C ILE A 169 9.45 17.86 -6.81
N TYR A 170 9.50 16.86 -7.72
CA TYR A 170 9.95 15.51 -7.39
C TYR A 170 11.47 15.39 -7.41
N LYS A 171 12.13 15.95 -8.43
CA LYS A 171 13.59 15.88 -8.60
C LYS A 171 14.33 16.58 -7.45
N GLU A 172 13.80 17.68 -6.97
CA GLU A 172 14.33 18.44 -5.83
C GLU A 172 14.02 17.79 -4.47
N GLY A 173 13.16 16.77 -4.45
CA GLY A 173 12.80 16.02 -3.24
C GLY A 173 11.88 16.78 -2.30
N LYS A 174 11.09 17.72 -2.82
CA LYS A 174 10.00 18.37 -2.07
C LYS A 174 8.88 17.40 -1.76
N VAL A 175 8.66 16.41 -2.65
CA VAL A 175 7.63 15.38 -2.49
C VAL A 175 8.15 13.98 -2.75
N ASP A 176 7.45 13.00 -2.19
CA ASP A 176 7.59 11.59 -2.49
C ASP A 176 6.21 10.94 -2.61
N VAL A 177 6.07 9.93 -3.49
CA VAL A 177 4.81 9.20 -3.62
C VAL A 177 4.65 8.26 -2.43
N GLN A 178 3.63 8.49 -1.63
CA GLN A 178 3.33 7.66 -0.47
C GLN A 178 1.85 7.79 -0.09
N ASP A 179 1.18 6.65 0.10
CA ASP A 179 -0.19 6.59 0.60
C ASP A 179 -0.36 7.34 1.92
N GLU A 180 -1.47 8.03 2.07
CA GLU A 180 -1.80 8.78 3.29
C GLU A 180 -1.77 7.89 4.54
N GLY A 181 -2.33 6.67 4.49
CA GLY A 181 -2.24 5.71 5.59
C GLY A 181 -0.79 5.36 5.99
N SER A 182 0.09 5.19 5.01
CA SER A 182 1.53 4.97 5.27
C SER A 182 2.23 6.17 5.92
N GLN A 183 1.75 7.40 5.64
CA GLN A 183 2.25 8.61 6.31
C GLN A 183 1.83 8.65 7.79
N LEU A 184 0.59 8.25 8.10
CA LEU A 184 0.08 8.15 9.47
C LEU A 184 0.86 7.15 10.32
N ILE A 185 1.30 6.03 9.76
CA ILE A 185 2.13 5.06 10.47
C ILE A 185 3.43 5.72 10.96
N ALA A 186 4.09 6.52 10.13
CA ALA A 186 5.28 7.26 10.55
C ALA A 186 4.98 8.26 11.69
N ARG A 187 3.79 8.87 11.67
CA ARG A 187 3.32 9.75 12.74
C ARG A 187 3.07 9.02 14.06
N LEU A 188 2.65 7.76 14.03
CA LEU A 188 2.48 6.93 15.23
C LEU A 188 3.79 6.58 15.92
N VAL A 189 4.88 6.47 15.17
CA VAL A 189 6.21 6.27 15.76
C VAL A 189 6.61 7.45 16.64
N GLN A 190 6.20 8.66 16.30
CA GLN A 190 6.55 9.93 16.98
C GLN A 190 8.05 10.03 17.29
N PRO A 191 8.95 9.89 16.29
CA PRO A 191 10.36 9.95 16.54
C PRO A 191 10.76 11.38 16.95
N LYS A 192 11.69 11.50 17.88
CA LYS A 192 12.21 12.80 18.35
C LYS A 192 13.61 13.06 17.75
N ARG A 193 13.98 14.32 17.71
CA ARG A 193 15.34 14.72 17.32
C ARG A 193 16.37 14.04 18.23
N GLY A 194 17.43 13.51 17.63
CA GLY A 194 18.53 12.88 18.34
C GLY A 194 18.29 11.41 18.75
N GLU A 195 17.08 10.88 18.64
CA GLU A 195 16.76 9.48 18.97
C GLU A 195 17.44 8.48 18.02
N MET A 196 17.55 7.24 18.51
CA MET A 196 17.90 6.06 17.74
C MET A 196 16.62 5.32 17.35
N VAL A 197 16.37 5.23 16.04
CA VAL A 197 15.16 4.63 15.48
C VAL A 197 15.52 3.45 14.57
N CYS A 198 14.68 2.41 14.53
CA CYS A 198 14.80 1.33 13.58
C CYS A 198 13.50 1.24 12.74
N ASP A 199 13.64 1.21 11.42
CA ASP A 199 12.63 0.74 10.48
C ASP A 199 13.03 -0.68 10.09
N PHE A 200 12.34 -1.68 10.68
CA PHE A 200 12.77 -3.07 10.64
C PHE A 200 12.48 -3.78 9.33
N CYS A 201 11.48 -3.30 8.57
CA CYS A 201 11.08 -3.84 7.27
C CYS A 201 10.97 -2.68 6.25
N ALA A 202 12.06 -1.96 6.05
CA ALA A 202 12.09 -0.66 5.39
C ALA A 202 11.64 -0.67 3.92
N GLY A 203 11.78 -1.79 3.22
CA GLY A 203 11.44 -1.90 1.81
C GLY A 203 12.20 -0.88 0.96
N ALA A 204 11.47 -0.09 0.18
CA ALA A 204 12.05 1.02 -0.60
C ALA A 204 12.21 2.32 0.20
N GLY A 205 11.95 2.30 1.51
CA GLY A 205 12.25 3.39 2.43
C GLY A 205 11.20 4.50 2.52
N GLY A 206 9.97 4.27 2.08
CA GLY A 206 8.93 5.31 2.14
C GLY A 206 8.68 5.83 3.55
N LYS A 207 8.49 4.93 4.52
CA LYS A 207 8.31 5.26 5.95
C LYS A 207 9.62 5.74 6.57
N THR A 208 10.75 5.12 6.23
CA THR A 208 12.09 5.56 6.67
C THR A 208 12.35 7.04 6.35
N LEU A 209 12.01 7.49 5.13
CA LEU A 209 12.16 8.89 4.72
C LEU A 209 11.23 9.82 5.50
N ALA A 210 10.02 9.37 5.80
CA ALA A 210 9.08 10.11 6.65
C ALA A 210 9.65 10.30 8.06
N LEU A 211 10.17 9.23 8.67
CA LEU A 211 10.83 9.28 9.98
C LEU A 211 12.03 10.25 9.96
N GLY A 212 12.87 10.19 8.93
CA GLY A 212 14.01 11.08 8.78
C GLY A 212 13.62 12.56 8.72
N ALA A 213 12.55 12.88 8.01
CA ALA A 213 12.01 14.24 7.93
C ALA A 213 11.43 14.71 9.28
N LEU A 214 10.67 13.85 9.99
CA LEU A 214 10.13 14.13 11.32
C LEU A 214 11.25 14.40 12.34
N MET A 215 12.36 13.68 12.25
CA MET A 215 13.55 13.87 13.08
C MET A 215 14.41 15.08 12.67
N LYS A 216 14.01 15.82 11.63
CA LYS A 216 14.78 16.93 11.07
C LYS A 216 16.22 16.52 10.69
N SER A 217 16.37 15.32 10.13
CA SER A 217 17.66 14.72 9.73
C SER A 217 18.69 14.63 10.87
N THR A 218 18.24 14.48 12.12
CA THR A 218 19.10 14.33 13.32
C THR A 218 18.94 12.93 13.91
N GLY A 219 19.78 12.56 14.87
CA GLY A 219 19.80 11.22 15.46
C GLY A 219 20.23 10.15 14.45
N ARG A 220 19.70 8.94 14.57
CA ARG A 220 20.09 7.83 13.68
C ARG A 220 18.92 6.90 13.39
N ILE A 221 18.72 6.60 12.11
CA ILE A 221 17.71 5.63 11.67
C ILE A 221 18.41 4.44 11.03
N TYR A 222 18.23 3.26 11.60
CA TYR A 222 18.60 2.01 10.95
C TYR A 222 17.43 1.52 10.09
N ALA A 223 17.69 1.34 8.80
CA ALA A 223 16.69 0.86 7.84
C ALA A 223 17.08 -0.55 7.39
N PHE A 224 16.39 -1.56 7.92
CA PHE A 224 16.65 -2.96 7.63
C PHE A 224 15.64 -3.53 6.64
N ASP A 225 16.10 -4.38 5.75
CA ASP A 225 15.26 -5.21 4.89
C ASP A 225 16.05 -6.46 4.46
N VAL A 226 15.34 -7.56 4.22
CA VAL A 226 15.92 -8.78 3.67
C VAL A 226 16.07 -8.71 2.14
N ASN A 227 15.34 -7.81 1.48
CA ASN A 227 15.33 -7.65 0.04
C ASN A 227 16.28 -6.52 -0.39
N GLU A 228 17.47 -6.90 -0.80
CA GLU A 228 18.51 -5.96 -1.27
C GLU A 228 18.03 -5.06 -2.42
N LYS A 229 17.29 -5.61 -3.40
CA LYS A 229 16.80 -4.84 -4.55
C LYS A 229 15.83 -3.74 -4.14
N ARG A 230 14.97 -4.00 -3.16
CA ARG A 230 14.06 -2.99 -2.62
C ARG A 230 14.82 -1.93 -1.84
N LEU A 231 15.72 -2.34 -0.96
CA LEU A 231 16.49 -1.44 -0.10
C LEU A 231 17.47 -0.56 -0.89
N ALA A 232 18.02 -1.05 -2.00
CA ALA A 232 18.89 -0.26 -2.87
C ALA A 232 18.22 1.02 -3.40
N GLY A 233 16.89 1.00 -3.55
CA GLY A 233 16.10 2.17 -3.93
C GLY A 233 16.07 3.29 -2.88
N LEU A 234 16.42 3.02 -1.63
CA LEU A 234 16.38 4.01 -0.54
C LEU A 234 17.49 5.06 -0.66
N THR A 235 18.72 4.66 -0.99
CA THR A 235 19.88 5.58 -1.04
C THR A 235 19.69 6.77 -1.97
N PRO A 236 19.27 6.62 -3.24
CA PRO A 236 19.03 7.77 -4.11
C PRO A 236 17.88 8.66 -3.63
N ARG A 237 16.84 8.06 -3.04
CA ARG A 237 15.69 8.80 -2.48
C ARG A 237 16.09 9.60 -1.24
N MET A 238 16.92 9.03 -0.37
CA MET A 238 17.49 9.69 0.80
C MET A 238 18.29 10.95 0.41
N ARG A 239 19.19 10.82 -0.59
CA ARG A 239 19.98 11.95 -1.12
C ARG A 239 19.06 13.03 -1.69
N ARG A 240 18.08 12.65 -2.50
CA ARG A 240 17.08 13.55 -3.07
C ARG A 240 16.29 14.29 -1.98
N ALA A 241 15.91 13.58 -0.91
CA ALA A 241 15.18 14.17 0.23
C ALA A 241 16.06 15.07 1.11
N GLY A 242 17.39 15.06 0.96
CA GLY A 242 18.32 15.83 1.80
C GLY A 242 18.49 15.25 3.21
N LEU A 243 18.37 13.92 3.35
CA LEU A 243 18.47 13.21 4.63
C LEU A 243 19.85 12.55 4.76
N SER A 244 20.50 12.73 5.91
CA SER A 244 21.83 12.20 6.21
C SER A 244 21.88 11.22 7.39
N ASN A 245 20.76 11.08 8.12
CA ASN A 245 20.68 10.31 9.36
C ASN A 245 20.20 8.85 9.18
N ILE A 246 20.09 8.37 7.94
CA ILE A 246 19.56 7.04 7.61
C ILE A 246 20.70 6.10 7.23
N HIS A 247 20.71 4.90 7.81
CA HIS A 247 21.70 3.85 7.63
C HIS A 247 21.02 2.57 7.09
N PRO A 248 20.91 2.39 5.77
CA PRO A 248 20.35 1.17 5.19
C PRO A 248 21.30 -0.01 5.39
N ALA A 249 20.76 -1.15 5.75
CA ALA A 249 21.51 -2.40 5.82
C ALA A 249 20.64 -3.61 5.48
N VAL A 250 21.11 -4.41 4.52
CA VAL A 250 20.49 -5.70 4.21
C VAL A 250 20.79 -6.66 5.35
N ILE A 251 19.75 -7.32 5.87
CA ILE A 251 19.85 -8.37 6.88
C ILE A 251 19.44 -9.72 6.27
N ARG A 252 19.99 -10.81 6.78
CA ARG A 252 19.64 -12.17 6.30
C ARG A 252 18.22 -12.57 6.74
N ASN A 253 17.90 -12.25 7.97
CA ASN A 253 16.61 -12.45 8.63
C ASN A 253 16.57 -11.61 9.91
N GLU A 254 15.50 -11.72 10.68
CA GLU A 254 15.29 -11.01 11.94
C GLU A 254 16.29 -11.37 13.04
N HIS A 255 17.06 -12.46 12.90
CA HIS A 255 18.08 -12.91 13.84
C HIS A 255 19.52 -12.52 13.43
N ASP A 256 19.69 -11.70 12.40
CA ASP A 256 21.00 -11.25 11.92
C ASP A 256 21.81 -10.59 13.05
N LEU A 257 23.14 -10.75 12.98
CA LEU A 257 24.07 -10.14 13.95
C LEU A 257 23.96 -8.63 14.04
N ARG A 258 23.60 -7.96 12.93
CA ARG A 258 23.36 -6.50 12.90
C ARG A 258 22.20 -6.11 13.79
N VAL A 259 21.12 -6.90 13.77
CA VAL A 259 19.96 -6.72 14.65
C VAL A 259 20.34 -6.96 16.11
N LYS A 260 21.00 -8.09 16.40
CA LYS A 260 21.41 -8.45 17.76
C LYS A 260 22.33 -7.40 18.42
N ARG A 261 23.22 -6.76 17.65
CA ARG A 261 24.09 -5.67 18.13
C ARG A 261 23.32 -4.44 18.60
N LEU A 262 22.07 -4.30 18.21
CA LEU A 262 21.21 -3.16 18.54
C LEU A 262 20.17 -3.47 19.62
N TYR A 263 20.22 -4.64 20.24
CA TYR A 263 19.33 -4.98 21.36
C TYR A 263 19.47 -3.99 22.51
N GLY A 264 18.35 -3.51 23.04
CA GLY A 264 18.27 -2.54 24.12
C GLY A 264 18.77 -1.13 23.76
N LYS A 265 18.89 -0.77 22.48
CA LYS A 265 19.50 0.51 22.05
C LYS A 265 18.54 1.46 21.36
N MET A 266 17.36 1.01 20.91
CA MET A 266 16.43 1.83 20.12
C MET A 266 15.43 2.55 21.03
N ASP A 267 15.22 3.81 20.74
CA ASP A 267 14.14 4.60 21.35
C ASP A 267 12.80 4.28 20.67
N ARG A 268 12.82 4.00 19.34
CA ARG A 268 11.65 3.66 18.53
C ARG A 268 11.98 2.53 17.59
N VAL A 269 11.03 1.61 17.40
CA VAL A 269 11.09 0.59 16.36
C VAL A 269 9.78 0.57 15.60
N LEU A 270 9.87 0.65 14.27
CA LEU A 270 8.77 0.44 13.35
C LEU A 270 8.91 -0.94 12.71
N VAL A 271 7.85 -1.72 12.77
CA VAL A 271 7.68 -2.98 12.05
C VAL A 271 6.53 -2.81 11.06
N ASP A 272 6.84 -2.39 9.83
CA ASP A 272 5.90 -2.45 8.69
C ASP A 272 5.98 -3.86 8.12
N ALA A 273 5.27 -4.79 8.77
CA ALA A 273 5.50 -6.22 8.61
C ALA A 273 5.18 -6.73 7.19
N PRO A 274 5.94 -7.72 6.70
CA PRO A 274 5.54 -8.43 5.50
C PRO A 274 4.17 -9.07 5.72
N CYS A 275 3.25 -8.91 4.77
CA CYS A 275 1.87 -9.33 4.91
C CYS A 275 1.26 -9.72 3.56
N SER A 276 0.03 -10.25 3.58
CA SER A 276 -0.73 -10.61 2.37
C SER A 276 -1.00 -9.44 1.42
N GLY A 277 -0.99 -8.21 1.94
CA GLY A 277 -1.27 -7.01 1.15
C GLY A 277 -2.74 -6.85 0.77
N THR A 278 -3.66 -7.56 1.40
CA THR A 278 -5.09 -7.60 1.05
C THR A 278 -5.76 -6.22 1.10
N GLY A 279 -5.28 -5.29 1.92
CA GLY A 279 -5.76 -3.90 1.96
C GLY A 279 -5.27 -3.02 0.81
N THR A 280 -4.37 -3.52 -0.07
CA THR A 280 -3.78 -2.72 -1.15
C THR A 280 -4.39 -2.98 -2.54
N TYR A 281 -5.48 -3.73 -2.64
CA TYR A 281 -6.08 -4.14 -3.91
C TYR A 281 -6.50 -2.98 -4.82
N ARG A 282 -6.79 -1.81 -4.26
CA ARG A 282 -7.02 -0.59 -5.02
C ARG A 282 -5.81 -0.20 -5.89
N ARG A 283 -4.59 -0.44 -5.40
CA ARG A 283 -3.32 -0.13 -6.08
C ARG A 283 -2.75 -1.30 -6.84
N ASN A 284 -2.86 -2.50 -6.25
CA ASN A 284 -2.25 -3.74 -6.71
C ASN A 284 -3.33 -4.81 -6.90
N PRO A 285 -4.26 -4.65 -7.87
CA PRO A 285 -5.37 -5.58 -8.05
C PRO A 285 -4.91 -7.00 -8.43
N ASP A 286 -3.70 -7.15 -8.97
CA ASP A 286 -3.09 -8.44 -9.30
C ASP A 286 -2.74 -9.29 -8.06
N LEU A 287 -2.59 -8.69 -6.88
CA LEU A 287 -2.34 -9.43 -5.64
C LEU A 287 -3.49 -10.37 -5.28
N LYS A 288 -4.73 -10.07 -5.67
CA LYS A 288 -5.87 -10.96 -5.49
C LYS A 288 -5.63 -12.37 -6.04
N TRP A 289 -4.81 -12.47 -7.09
CA TRP A 289 -4.61 -13.68 -7.88
C TRP A 289 -3.25 -14.34 -7.65
N ARG A 290 -2.37 -13.65 -6.93
CA ARG A 290 -1.01 -14.14 -6.65
C ARG A 290 -0.88 -14.76 -5.28
N PHE A 291 -1.75 -14.41 -4.34
CA PHE A 291 -1.67 -14.80 -2.95
C PHE A 291 -2.82 -15.74 -2.61
N GLY A 292 -2.51 -16.93 -2.09
CA GLY A 292 -3.47 -17.92 -1.63
C GLY A 292 -3.53 -18.01 -0.10
N GLU A 293 -4.57 -18.68 0.40
CA GLU A 293 -4.76 -18.88 1.83
C GLU A 293 -3.63 -19.67 2.49
N GLU A 294 -3.05 -20.63 1.77
CA GLU A 294 -1.93 -21.47 2.22
C GLU A 294 -0.65 -20.68 2.54
N GLU A 295 -0.49 -19.49 1.94
CA GLU A 295 0.66 -18.62 2.23
C GLU A 295 0.49 -17.83 3.52
N LEU A 296 -0.74 -17.70 4.03
CA LEU A 296 -1.03 -16.94 5.26
C LEU A 296 -0.31 -17.52 6.47
N ASP A 297 -0.27 -18.83 6.62
CA ASP A 297 0.39 -19.48 7.77
C ASP A 297 1.86 -19.12 7.81
N ARG A 298 2.54 -19.25 6.67
CA ARG A 298 3.96 -18.93 6.55
C ARG A 298 4.25 -17.46 6.86
N ILE A 299 3.43 -16.54 6.33
CA ILE A 299 3.62 -15.11 6.57
C ILE A 299 3.35 -14.77 8.04
N ASN A 300 2.33 -15.37 8.65
CA ASN A 300 1.99 -15.14 10.03
C ASN A 300 3.13 -15.56 11.00
N GLU A 301 3.77 -16.69 10.75
CA GLU A 301 4.96 -17.11 11.52
C GLU A 301 6.12 -16.10 11.37
N ILE A 302 6.33 -15.57 10.18
CA ILE A 302 7.33 -14.51 9.94
C ILE A 302 6.96 -13.24 10.74
N GLN A 303 5.71 -12.83 10.74
CA GLN A 303 5.24 -11.66 11.47
C GLN A 303 5.49 -11.80 12.96
N LYS A 304 5.15 -12.95 13.54
CA LYS A 304 5.39 -13.26 14.95
C LYS A 304 6.88 -13.26 15.29
N SER A 305 7.71 -13.83 14.42
CA SER A 305 9.17 -13.85 14.62
C SER A 305 9.79 -12.46 14.55
N VAL A 306 9.37 -11.68 13.56
CA VAL A 306 9.86 -10.31 13.33
C VAL A 306 9.53 -9.39 14.50
N ILE A 307 8.27 -9.38 14.98
CA ILE A 307 7.87 -8.52 16.11
C ILE A 307 8.62 -8.85 17.38
N ARG A 308 8.83 -10.16 17.69
CA ARG A 308 9.63 -10.61 18.85
C ARG A 308 11.09 -10.15 18.78
N SER A 309 11.69 -10.18 17.59
CA SER A 309 13.05 -9.72 17.39
C SER A 309 13.19 -8.21 17.46
N ALA A 310 12.25 -7.50 16.87
CA ALA A 310 12.17 -6.04 16.89
C ALA A 310 11.99 -5.49 18.30
N ALA A 311 11.16 -6.12 19.11
CA ALA A 311 10.92 -5.74 20.51
C ALA A 311 12.21 -5.76 21.36
N LYS A 312 13.09 -6.75 21.14
CA LYS A 312 14.39 -6.83 21.85
C LYS A 312 15.32 -5.67 21.57
N MET A 313 15.10 -4.91 20.50
CA MET A 313 15.92 -3.74 20.17
C MET A 313 15.59 -2.53 21.04
N LEU A 314 14.39 -2.49 21.66
CA LEU A 314 13.95 -1.34 22.43
C LEU A 314 14.66 -1.19 23.76
N LYS A 315 14.89 0.04 24.14
CA LYS A 315 15.17 0.45 25.52
C LYS A 315 13.90 0.35 26.37
N ALA A 316 14.04 0.25 27.67
CA ALA A 316 12.92 0.47 28.58
C ALA A 316 12.27 1.83 28.32
N GLY A 317 10.93 1.88 28.22
CA GLY A 317 10.18 3.08 27.84
C GLY A 317 10.26 3.47 26.35
N GLY A 318 10.90 2.66 25.52
CA GLY A 318 10.91 2.83 24.07
C GLY A 318 9.54 2.52 23.46
N ARG A 319 9.34 2.77 22.16
CA ARG A 319 8.07 2.54 21.48
C ARG A 319 8.21 1.58 20.30
N LEU A 320 7.35 0.57 20.26
CA LEU A 320 7.18 -0.35 19.14
C LEU A 320 5.91 0.02 18.38
N VAL A 321 6.02 0.19 17.06
CA VAL A 321 4.87 0.32 16.17
C VAL A 321 4.86 -0.87 15.23
N TYR A 322 3.77 -1.63 15.26
CA TYR A 322 3.51 -2.71 14.33
C TYR A 322 2.41 -2.28 13.36
N ALA A 323 2.62 -2.51 12.09
CA ALA A 323 1.66 -2.18 11.04
C ALA A 323 1.70 -3.20 9.92
N THR A 324 0.56 -3.39 9.26
CA THR A 324 0.44 -4.14 8.02
C THR A 324 -0.43 -3.39 7.02
N CYS A 325 -0.37 -3.78 5.76
CA CYS A 325 -1.35 -3.39 4.75
C CYS A 325 -2.37 -4.52 4.49
N SER A 326 -2.62 -5.38 5.47
CA SER A 326 -3.63 -6.44 5.44
C SER A 326 -4.92 -6.00 6.13
N ILE A 327 -6.06 -6.53 5.66
CA ILE A 327 -7.34 -6.41 6.33
C ILE A 327 -7.65 -7.61 7.23
N LEU A 328 -6.78 -8.60 7.31
CA LEU A 328 -7.02 -9.84 8.03
C LEU A 328 -6.65 -9.69 9.51
N GLN A 329 -7.60 -9.99 10.40
CA GLN A 329 -7.39 -10.01 11.84
C GLN A 329 -6.19 -10.89 12.23
N ARG A 330 -6.02 -12.02 11.53
CA ARG A 330 -4.93 -12.96 11.75
C ARG A 330 -3.53 -12.34 11.58
N GLU A 331 -3.38 -11.36 10.69
CA GLU A 331 -2.12 -10.66 10.46
C GLU A 331 -1.95 -9.42 11.35
N ASN A 332 -2.99 -9.04 12.08
CA ASN A 332 -3.09 -7.82 12.87
C ASN A 332 -3.34 -8.14 14.34
N GLN A 333 -4.59 -8.14 14.81
CA GLN A 333 -4.95 -8.32 16.22
C GLN A 333 -4.40 -9.62 16.82
N ASP A 334 -4.44 -10.72 16.05
CA ASP A 334 -4.00 -12.01 16.56
C ASP A 334 -2.48 -12.03 16.81
N VAL A 335 -1.68 -11.42 15.91
CA VAL A 335 -0.24 -11.27 16.09
C VAL A 335 0.08 -10.44 17.34
N ILE A 336 -0.68 -9.36 17.57
CA ILE A 336 -0.49 -8.48 18.72
C ILE A 336 -0.90 -9.16 20.01
N ASN A 337 -2.04 -9.86 20.02
CA ASN A 337 -2.51 -10.59 21.20
C ASN A 337 -1.51 -11.68 21.62
N ASP A 338 -1.01 -12.46 20.66
CA ASP A 338 0.01 -13.47 20.91
C ASP A 338 1.30 -12.83 21.47
N PHE A 339 1.74 -11.72 20.87
CA PHE A 339 2.93 -10.99 21.33
C PHE A 339 2.76 -10.47 22.76
N LEU A 340 1.64 -9.85 23.09
CA LEU A 340 1.38 -9.31 24.44
C LEU A 340 1.23 -10.41 25.48
N ALA A 341 0.66 -11.56 25.13
CA ALA A 341 0.57 -12.71 26.04
C ALA A 341 1.95 -13.27 26.41
N GLU A 342 2.91 -13.23 25.49
CA GLU A 342 4.30 -13.66 25.72
C GLU A 342 5.17 -12.58 26.37
N ASN A 343 4.77 -11.31 26.31
CA ASN A 343 5.56 -10.16 26.75
C ASN A 343 4.74 -9.24 27.67
N PRO A 344 4.48 -9.63 28.92
CA PRO A 344 3.62 -8.90 29.86
C PRO A 344 4.14 -7.51 30.23
N ASP A 345 5.42 -7.22 29.98
CA ASP A 345 6.01 -5.90 30.18
C ASP A 345 5.57 -4.89 29.12
N PHE A 346 5.01 -5.35 28.01
CA PHE A 346 4.48 -4.48 26.96
C PHE A 346 3.00 -4.17 27.20
N ARG A 347 2.62 -2.93 26.94
CA ARG A 347 1.22 -2.51 26.94
C ARG A 347 0.82 -1.89 25.60
N LEU A 348 -0.37 -2.18 25.16
CA LEU A 348 -0.96 -1.57 23.97
C LEU A 348 -1.34 -0.10 24.27
N LEU A 349 -1.00 0.80 23.38
CA LEU A 349 -1.42 2.20 23.43
C LEU A 349 -2.56 2.47 22.44
N ASN A 350 -3.41 3.43 22.79
CA ASN A 350 -4.45 3.89 21.89
C ASN A 350 -3.84 4.76 20.78
N SER A 351 -3.82 4.22 19.56
CA SER A 351 -3.27 4.89 18.37
C SER A 351 -4.05 6.17 18.00
N TYR A 352 -5.35 6.20 18.25
CA TYR A 352 -6.19 7.37 17.97
C TYR A 352 -5.85 8.52 18.90
N GLU A 353 -5.63 8.26 20.18
CA GLU A 353 -5.17 9.28 21.11
C GLU A 353 -3.79 9.85 20.75
N ILE A 354 -2.90 8.98 20.24
CA ILE A 354 -1.57 9.40 19.80
C ILE A 354 -1.68 10.34 18.60
N LEU A 355 -2.56 10.05 17.65
CA LEU A 355 -2.81 10.88 16.48
C LEU A 355 -3.59 12.15 16.86
N GLY A 356 -4.61 12.04 17.72
CA GLY A 356 -5.39 13.16 18.21
C GLY A 356 -4.54 14.22 18.90
N LYS A 357 -3.54 13.83 19.70
CA LYS A 357 -2.56 14.75 20.30
C LYS A 357 -1.68 15.48 19.27
N GLN A 358 -1.69 15.06 18.01
CA GLN A 358 -1.02 15.71 16.89
C GLN A 358 -2.01 16.48 15.99
N GLY A 359 -3.28 16.63 16.42
CA GLY A 359 -4.34 17.29 15.65
C GLY A 359 -4.88 16.43 14.50
N ILE A 360 -4.66 15.12 14.54
CA ILE A 360 -5.11 14.18 13.50
C ILE A 360 -6.29 13.38 14.07
N GLU A 361 -7.49 13.72 13.62
CA GLU A 361 -8.71 13.04 14.06
C GLU A 361 -9.11 11.95 13.07
N ILE A 362 -9.02 10.70 13.53
CA ILE A 362 -9.44 9.51 12.77
C ILE A 362 -10.35 8.69 13.68
N SER A 363 -11.56 8.37 13.21
CA SER A 363 -12.42 7.45 13.95
C SER A 363 -11.91 6.00 13.84
N PRO A 364 -12.22 5.13 14.81
CA PRO A 364 -11.90 3.69 14.74
C PRO A 364 -12.37 3.04 13.43
N TYR A 365 -13.55 3.39 12.97
CA TYR A 365 -14.12 2.91 11.72
C TYR A 365 -13.31 3.34 10.48
N GLN A 366 -12.77 4.55 10.48
CA GLN A 366 -11.96 5.07 9.38
C GLN A 366 -10.56 4.44 9.36
N ALA A 367 -9.99 4.15 10.52
CA ALA A 367 -8.66 3.53 10.61
C ALA A 367 -8.66 2.09 10.06
N GLN A 368 -9.73 1.34 10.23
CA GLN A 368 -9.87 0.01 9.61
C GLN A 368 -9.78 0.03 8.08
N ARG A 369 -10.02 1.19 7.43
CA ARG A 369 -9.86 1.37 5.99
C ARG A 369 -8.42 1.59 5.54
N PHE A 370 -7.49 1.89 6.47
CA PHE A 370 -6.08 2.13 6.17
C PHE A 370 -5.16 0.94 6.49
N GLY A 371 -5.72 -0.18 6.93
CA GLY A 371 -5.00 -1.27 7.57
C GLY A 371 -4.84 -1.01 9.07
N ASP A 372 -4.55 -2.06 9.82
CA ASP A 372 -4.39 -1.95 11.25
C ASP A 372 -2.95 -1.57 11.63
N PHE A 373 -2.83 -0.73 12.63
CA PHE A 373 -1.55 -0.36 13.22
C PHE A 373 -1.65 -0.33 14.74
N PHE A 374 -0.63 -0.85 15.37
CA PHE A 374 -0.58 -1.02 16.81
C PHE A 374 0.64 -0.33 17.37
N VAL A 375 0.44 0.39 18.47
CA VAL A 375 1.51 1.08 19.19
C VAL A 375 1.66 0.44 20.56
N MET A 376 2.87 0.00 20.90
CA MET A 376 3.18 -0.67 22.14
C MET A 376 4.35 0.01 22.83
N LEU A 377 4.33 0.02 24.16
CA LEU A 377 5.44 0.40 25.00
C LEU A 377 5.86 -0.82 25.83
N PRO A 378 7.17 -1.07 26.04
CA PRO A 378 7.66 -1.96 27.06
C PRO A 378 7.43 -1.39 28.44
#